data_0870e8cbe788a0da078b71d66b01a2a9
#
_entry.id   0870e8cbe788a0da078b71d66b01a2a9
#
_cell.length_a   1.000
_cell.length_b   1.000
_cell.length_c   1.000
_cell.angle_alpha   90.00
_cell.angle_beta   90.00
_cell.angle_gamma   90.00
#
_symmetry.space_group_name_H-M   'P 1'
#
loop_
_entity.id
_entity.type
_entity.pdbx_description
1 polymer ?
#
loop_
_entity_poly.entity_id
_entity_poly.type
_entity_poly.pdbx_seq_one_letter_code
_entity_poly.pdbx_strand_id
1 'polypeptide(L)'
;MNRSLFNKASAHRRSPGFFLSILLVTVIQSAAGQDIPVVRIFDATGNKSITTGELLAGLRTAKGARYDSTAVREDVDAIKDRYHREGFLSCSVEVQVTADGPARDVRVRVNEGRQVVVGSVEVDRHDSTGVVRMPELPGVRRGEPFNQIAIDKGIHRLLVQLEGEGHPLASVTVSSVFIDTTGSVDSARIVLSLNEGPTVEITQVRIEGNTTTTDDVILREVRLKEQTFYADEQMREIKRRLERLQLFTSVALPEFYLTPQGAGGILIRVQEGQQNRFDGIVGYVPGVAAESGYVTGLIDLQFRNLFGTGRKLTTRWSRENRSTQDLAVRYREPWVASWPVNAEIGFGQRKQDSTYLRRAYDGSAEFMVNEELTIGLVLSHAAVYPNDRPQNSVARSSNTTVGGSIRFDSRDNPVTPGAGVLYSTTIEIGNKSVETGPGQGSFWTRRASFDLEYYLGFAERQVVAVLLHGRTVDSPSLDQSDLFRLGGAATLRGYREAQFLGSSAAWMNGEYRFMLGGRSFAYGFVDVGYLALPDKPLAGLTKSELTRTGYGIGARVDTRLGLIGVSLGFGQGDTFSTAKLHIQLINEF
;
A
#
# COMPACT_ATOMS: atom_id res chain seq x y z
N MET A 1 -57.66 20.29 15.43
CA MET A 1 -58.63 20.43 14.32
C MET A 1 -58.28 19.39 13.27
N ASN A 2 -59.04 18.42 13.30
CA ASN A 2 -59.85 17.75 12.27
C ASN A 2 -59.01 17.05 11.19
N ARG A 3 -59.03 15.76 11.27
CA ARG A 3 -60.00 14.71 10.77
C ARG A 3 -59.55 14.27 9.37
N SER A 4 -59.52 13.08 8.96
CA SER A 4 -60.09 11.77 9.32
C SER A 4 -59.91 10.92 8.07
N LEU A 5 -59.65 9.73 8.08
CA LEU A 5 -60.24 8.45 8.45
C LEU A 5 -60.34 7.50 7.27
N PHE A 6 -59.92 6.27 7.48
CA PHE A 6 -60.55 4.99 7.15
C PHE A 6 -60.60 4.58 5.66
N ASN A 7 -60.37 3.35 5.26
CA ASN A 7 -60.67 2.01 5.83
C ASN A 7 -59.94 0.93 5.02
N LYS A 8 -59.38 -0.09 5.62
CA LYS A 8 -59.83 -1.49 5.81
C LYS A 8 -60.31 -2.18 4.54
N ALA A 9 -60.02 -3.40 4.21
CA ALA A 9 -59.69 -4.66 4.85
C ALA A 9 -59.42 -5.67 3.71
N SER A 10 -58.84 -6.71 3.76
CA SER A 10 -58.68 -7.96 4.47
C SER A 10 -58.41 -9.10 3.48
N ALA A 11 -57.38 -9.85 3.79
CA ALA A 11 -57.24 -11.29 3.86
C ALA A 11 -57.67 -12.21 2.69
N HIS A 12 -56.75 -13.00 2.15
CA HIS A 12 -56.63 -14.45 2.39
C HIS A 12 -55.61 -15.15 1.49
N ARG A 13 -54.67 -15.84 2.14
CA ARG A 13 -54.07 -17.17 1.91
C ARG A 13 -54.22 -17.84 0.53
N ARG A 14 -53.07 -18.22 -0.08
CA ARG A 14 -52.55 -19.60 -0.29
C ARG A 14 -51.55 -19.63 -1.45
N SER A 15 -50.33 -20.05 -1.18
CA SER A 15 -49.44 -20.70 -2.14
C SER A 15 -49.96 -22.11 -2.43
N PRO A 16 -49.63 -22.77 -3.55
CA PRO A 16 -48.29 -23.10 -3.94
C PRO A 16 -47.98 -23.08 -5.45
N GLY A 17 -46.72 -22.91 -5.75
CA GLY A 17 -45.91 -23.65 -6.71
C GLY A 17 -46.31 -23.74 -8.19
N PHE A 18 -45.27 -23.62 -8.97
CA PHE A 18 -45.00 -24.31 -10.22
C PHE A 18 -44.91 -23.50 -11.53
N PHE A 19 -43.73 -23.63 -12.12
CA PHE A 19 -43.33 -23.49 -13.52
C PHE A 19 -43.55 -22.16 -14.27
N LEU A 20 -42.40 -21.49 -14.41
CA LEU A 20 -42.19 -20.41 -15.38
C LEU A 20 -41.89 -21.03 -16.77
N SER A 21 -42.89 -21.14 -17.62
CA SER A 21 -42.66 -21.32 -19.05
C SER A 21 -42.49 -19.96 -19.70
N ILE A 22 -41.26 -19.65 -20.08
CA ILE A 22 -40.93 -18.45 -20.85
C ILE A 22 -41.39 -18.68 -22.27
N LEU A 23 -42.49 -18.06 -22.64
CA LEU A 23 -42.92 -17.91 -24.03
C LEU A 23 -42.23 -16.66 -24.60
N LEU A 24 -41.12 -16.88 -25.31
CA LEU A 24 -40.42 -15.83 -26.06
C LEU A 24 -41.24 -15.51 -27.32
N VAL A 25 -42.10 -14.51 -27.25
CA VAL A 25 -42.73 -13.93 -28.45
C VAL A 25 -41.72 -12.98 -29.07
N THR A 26 -41.01 -13.43 -30.09
CA THR A 26 -40.18 -12.62 -30.98
C THR A 26 -41.09 -11.75 -31.83
N VAL A 27 -41.33 -10.53 -31.40
CA VAL A 27 -41.83 -9.47 -32.29
C VAL A 27 -40.61 -8.97 -33.06
N ILE A 28 -40.40 -9.50 -34.26
CA ILE A 28 -39.50 -8.91 -35.24
C ILE A 28 -40.20 -7.66 -35.77
N GLN A 29 -40.03 -6.52 -35.08
CA GLN A 29 -40.18 -5.24 -35.72
C GLN A 29 -38.91 -5.03 -36.57
N SER A 30 -39.09 -5.06 -37.88
CA SER A 30 -38.09 -4.58 -38.82
C SER A 30 -37.90 -3.08 -38.59
N ALA A 31 -37.00 -2.74 -37.65
CA ALA A 31 -36.37 -1.45 -37.63
C ALA A 31 -35.51 -1.39 -38.91
N ALA A 32 -35.90 -0.53 -39.85
CA ALA A 32 -35.03 -0.18 -40.96
C ALA A 32 -33.67 0.17 -40.35
N GLY A 33 -32.66 -0.66 -40.62
CA GLY A 33 -31.31 -0.47 -40.10
C GLY A 33 -30.80 0.89 -40.56
N GLN A 34 -30.72 1.84 -39.67
CA GLN A 34 -29.86 3.01 -39.91
C GLN A 34 -28.46 2.44 -39.97
N ASP A 35 -27.91 2.38 -41.17
CA ASP A 35 -26.51 2.01 -41.38
C ASP A 35 -25.63 2.91 -40.50
N ILE A 36 -25.04 2.32 -39.46
CA ILE A 36 -24.18 3.05 -38.55
C ILE A 36 -22.98 3.54 -39.35
N PRO A 37 -22.75 4.87 -39.44
CA PRO A 37 -21.66 5.40 -40.25
C PRO A 37 -20.30 4.95 -39.72
N VAL A 38 -19.45 4.41 -40.61
CA VAL A 38 -18.13 3.85 -40.29
C VAL A 38 -17.05 4.65 -41.02
N VAL A 39 -15.93 4.90 -40.34
CA VAL A 39 -14.78 5.59 -40.91
C VAL A 39 -14.04 4.64 -41.88
N ARG A 40 -14.10 4.91 -43.15
CA ARG A 40 -13.40 4.14 -44.19
C ARG A 40 -11.98 4.61 -44.42
N ILE A 41 -11.76 5.92 -44.46
CA ILE A 41 -10.46 6.57 -44.62
C ILE A 41 -10.28 7.54 -43.45
N PHE A 42 -9.13 7.45 -42.80
CA PHE A 42 -8.66 8.43 -41.83
C PHE A 42 -7.21 8.73 -42.17
N ASP A 43 -6.95 9.93 -42.70
CA ASP A 43 -5.64 10.33 -43.24
C ASP A 43 -5.38 11.80 -42.98
N ALA A 44 -4.09 12.17 -42.96
CA ALA A 44 -3.64 13.55 -42.78
C ALA A 44 -2.72 13.98 -43.92
N THR A 45 -2.83 15.24 -44.34
CA THR A 45 -2.01 15.85 -45.36
C THR A 45 -1.52 17.22 -44.93
N GLY A 46 -0.36 17.65 -45.45
CA GLY A 46 0.25 18.94 -45.10
C GLY A 46 1.12 18.90 -43.84
N ASN A 47 1.13 17.79 -43.12
CA ASN A 47 1.98 17.52 -42.00
C ASN A 47 3.40 17.13 -42.45
N LYS A 48 4.34 18.08 -42.36
CA LYS A 48 5.74 17.92 -42.79
C LYS A 48 6.66 17.56 -41.65
N SER A 49 6.39 18.13 -40.46
CA SER A 49 7.24 18.02 -39.27
C SER A 49 6.90 16.79 -38.41
N ILE A 50 5.66 16.31 -38.48
CA ILE A 50 5.19 15.13 -37.75
C ILE A 50 4.68 14.12 -38.79
N THR A 51 5.13 12.87 -38.70
CA THR A 51 4.66 11.82 -39.63
C THR A 51 3.16 11.53 -39.45
N THR A 52 2.48 11.18 -40.55
CA THR A 52 1.03 10.85 -40.49
C THR A 52 0.74 9.77 -39.49
N GLY A 53 1.58 8.71 -39.40
CA GLY A 53 1.40 7.64 -38.44
C GLY A 53 1.49 8.11 -37.00
N GLU A 54 2.46 8.95 -36.68
CA GLU A 54 2.60 9.55 -35.33
C GLU A 54 1.46 10.52 -35.03
N LEU A 55 1.04 11.31 -35.99
CA LEU A 55 -0.02 12.32 -35.83
C LEU A 55 -1.37 11.68 -35.50
N LEU A 56 -1.70 10.59 -36.18
CA LEU A 56 -2.95 9.88 -36.00
C LEU A 56 -2.93 8.86 -34.86
N ALA A 57 -1.75 8.54 -34.32
CA ALA A 57 -1.61 7.61 -33.21
C ALA A 57 -2.24 8.17 -31.92
N GLY A 58 -3.10 7.38 -31.28
CA GLY A 58 -3.74 7.75 -30.02
C GLY A 58 -4.96 8.67 -30.14
N LEU A 59 -5.39 9.01 -31.36
CA LEU A 59 -6.64 9.71 -31.61
C LEU A 59 -7.85 8.77 -31.43
N ARG A 60 -9.01 9.35 -31.12
CA ARG A 60 -10.26 8.56 -30.94
C ARG A 60 -10.82 8.06 -32.24
N THR A 61 -10.69 8.82 -33.32
CA THR A 61 -11.10 8.44 -34.67
C THR A 61 -10.07 7.46 -35.26
N ALA A 62 -10.55 6.31 -35.72
CA ALA A 62 -9.69 5.30 -36.36
C ALA A 62 -10.39 4.69 -37.57
N LYS A 63 -9.61 4.23 -38.57
CA LYS A 63 -10.13 3.49 -39.71
C LYS A 63 -10.85 2.23 -39.25
N GLY A 64 -12.09 2.03 -39.71
CA GLY A 64 -12.97 0.93 -39.33
C GLY A 64 -13.80 1.17 -38.06
N ALA A 65 -13.56 2.25 -37.33
CA ALA A 65 -14.36 2.63 -36.17
C ALA A 65 -15.69 3.29 -36.57
N ARG A 66 -16.65 3.30 -35.65
CA ARG A 66 -17.88 4.08 -35.81
C ARG A 66 -17.55 5.57 -35.93
N TYR A 67 -18.13 6.23 -36.92
CA TYR A 67 -17.97 7.68 -37.07
C TYR A 67 -18.69 8.45 -35.95
N ASP A 68 -17.96 9.31 -35.26
CA ASP A 68 -18.48 10.24 -34.26
C ASP A 68 -17.93 11.65 -34.57
N SER A 69 -18.81 12.59 -34.83
CA SER A 69 -18.44 13.99 -35.14
C SER A 69 -17.86 14.72 -33.94
N THR A 70 -18.15 14.27 -32.70
CA THR A 70 -17.58 14.84 -31.49
C THR A 70 -16.14 14.35 -31.31
N ALA A 71 -15.89 13.05 -31.51
CA ALA A 71 -14.55 12.49 -31.49
C ALA A 71 -13.65 13.15 -32.53
N VAL A 72 -14.14 13.40 -33.77
CA VAL A 72 -13.38 14.08 -34.81
C VAL A 72 -12.99 15.52 -34.39
N ARG A 73 -13.88 16.24 -33.69
CA ARG A 73 -13.55 17.60 -33.18
C ARG A 73 -12.49 17.57 -32.10
N GLU A 74 -12.63 16.66 -31.15
CA GLU A 74 -11.63 16.46 -30.09
C GLU A 74 -10.27 16.05 -30.65
N ASP A 75 -10.26 15.24 -31.72
CA ASP A 75 -9.04 14.85 -32.43
C ASP A 75 -8.37 16.04 -33.13
N VAL A 76 -9.16 16.96 -33.72
CA VAL A 76 -8.63 18.20 -34.29
C VAL A 76 -7.93 19.04 -33.24
N ASP A 77 -8.55 19.21 -32.07
CA ASP A 77 -7.95 19.98 -30.97
C ASP A 77 -6.69 19.27 -30.45
N ALA A 78 -6.70 17.97 -30.33
CA ALA A 78 -5.53 17.17 -29.93
C ALA A 78 -4.36 17.32 -30.96
N ILE A 79 -4.66 17.36 -32.26
CA ILE A 79 -3.67 17.61 -33.31
C ILE A 79 -3.09 19.03 -33.18
N LYS A 80 -3.93 20.06 -33.00
CA LYS A 80 -3.47 21.42 -32.78
C LYS A 80 -2.58 21.54 -31.56
N ASP A 81 -3.00 20.97 -30.42
CA ASP A 81 -2.24 20.97 -29.18
C ASP A 81 -0.87 20.29 -29.35
N ARG A 82 -0.80 19.24 -30.17
CA ARG A 82 0.47 18.56 -30.46
C ARG A 82 1.40 19.49 -31.24
N TYR A 83 0.90 20.18 -32.30
CA TYR A 83 1.70 21.14 -33.04
C TYR A 83 2.11 22.36 -32.21
N HIS A 84 1.22 22.86 -31.35
CA HIS A 84 1.56 23.95 -30.42
C HIS A 84 2.70 23.55 -29.45
N ARG A 85 2.72 22.30 -28.98
CA ARG A 85 3.82 21.80 -28.15
C ARG A 85 5.16 21.71 -28.89
N GLU A 86 5.12 21.54 -30.17
CA GLU A 86 6.31 21.56 -31.06
C GLU A 86 6.65 22.96 -31.58
N GLY A 87 6.00 23.99 -31.05
CA GLY A 87 6.27 25.40 -31.39
C GLY A 87 5.56 25.95 -32.64
N PHE A 88 4.66 25.21 -33.25
CA PHE A 88 3.89 25.68 -34.42
C PHE A 88 2.64 26.43 -33.97
N LEU A 89 2.82 27.64 -33.43
CA LEU A 89 1.73 28.44 -32.83
C LEU A 89 0.66 28.91 -33.81
N SER A 90 0.98 29.03 -35.09
CA SER A 90 0.06 29.41 -36.16
C SER A 90 -0.54 28.20 -36.90
N CYS A 91 -0.40 26.99 -36.35
CA CYS A 91 -0.96 25.80 -36.96
C CYS A 91 -2.47 25.89 -37.11
N SER A 92 -2.96 25.62 -38.31
CA SER A 92 -4.39 25.44 -38.57
C SER A 92 -4.69 24.04 -39.07
N VAL A 93 -5.78 23.49 -38.58
CA VAL A 93 -6.24 22.13 -38.91
C VAL A 93 -7.66 22.20 -39.42
N GLU A 94 -7.85 21.76 -40.65
CA GLU A 94 -9.14 21.66 -41.30
C GLU A 94 -9.50 20.18 -41.50
N VAL A 95 -10.75 19.81 -41.25
CA VAL A 95 -11.24 18.46 -41.49
C VAL A 95 -12.31 18.48 -42.57
N GLN A 96 -12.10 17.64 -43.57
CA GLN A 96 -13.10 17.37 -44.60
C GLN A 96 -13.67 15.96 -44.38
N VAL A 97 -14.99 15.90 -44.17
CA VAL A 97 -15.72 14.64 -44.06
C VAL A 97 -16.59 14.45 -45.27
N THR A 98 -16.33 13.40 -46.06
CA THR A 98 -17.12 13.05 -47.24
C THR A 98 -17.95 11.80 -46.92
N ALA A 99 -19.26 11.86 -47.18
CA ALA A 99 -20.17 10.78 -47.01
C ALA A 99 -20.34 9.98 -48.31
N ASP A 100 -20.23 8.68 -48.23
CA ASP A 100 -20.50 7.74 -49.32
C ASP A 100 -21.32 6.57 -48.76
N GLY A 101 -22.66 6.70 -48.79
CA GLY A 101 -23.55 5.80 -48.07
C GLY A 101 -23.26 5.75 -46.56
N PRO A 102 -23.07 4.54 -46.01
CA PRO A 102 -22.68 4.39 -44.61
C PRO A 102 -21.18 4.72 -44.34
N ALA A 103 -20.35 4.83 -45.38
CA ALA A 103 -18.93 5.16 -45.23
C ALA A 103 -18.68 6.66 -45.03
N ARG A 104 -17.69 6.98 -44.21
CA ARG A 104 -17.19 8.33 -43.97
C ARG A 104 -15.70 8.35 -44.23
N ASP A 105 -15.29 9.23 -45.17
CA ASP A 105 -13.87 9.53 -45.38
C ASP A 105 -13.54 10.80 -44.61
N VAL A 106 -12.71 10.68 -43.61
CA VAL A 106 -12.23 11.78 -42.79
C VAL A 106 -10.82 12.12 -43.23
N ARG A 107 -10.61 13.29 -43.81
CA ARG A 107 -9.32 13.81 -44.25
C ARG A 107 -8.97 15.06 -43.47
N VAL A 108 -7.83 15.01 -42.78
CA VAL A 108 -7.29 16.11 -42.00
C VAL A 108 -6.26 16.85 -42.87
N ARG A 109 -6.46 18.15 -43.08
CA ARG A 109 -5.48 19.01 -43.71
C ARG A 109 -4.82 19.90 -42.67
N VAL A 110 -3.51 19.77 -42.52
CA VAL A 110 -2.71 20.55 -41.58
C VAL A 110 -1.95 21.63 -42.38
N ASN A 111 -2.03 22.87 -41.90
CA ASN A 111 -1.12 23.92 -42.27
C ASN A 111 -0.30 24.27 -41.04
N GLU A 112 0.95 23.79 -41.00
CA GLU A 112 1.80 23.86 -39.80
C GLU A 112 2.17 25.33 -39.46
N GLY A 113 2.30 26.18 -40.45
CA GLY A 113 2.86 27.51 -40.27
C GLY A 113 4.38 27.47 -40.05
N ARG A 114 4.93 28.55 -39.47
CA ARG A 114 6.35 28.61 -39.09
C ARG A 114 6.53 28.16 -37.65
N GLN A 115 7.59 27.43 -37.40
CA GLN A 115 7.96 27.03 -36.04
C GLN A 115 8.56 28.21 -35.29
N VAL A 116 8.07 28.43 -34.07
CA VAL A 116 8.60 29.43 -33.14
C VAL A 116 9.53 28.71 -32.16
N VAL A 117 10.75 29.19 -32.00
CA VAL A 117 11.72 28.70 -31.02
C VAL A 117 11.92 29.70 -29.89
N VAL A 118 12.42 29.22 -28.76
CA VAL A 118 12.80 30.10 -27.64
C VAL A 118 14.02 30.91 -28.02
N GLY A 119 13.86 32.23 -28.17
CA GLY A 119 14.94 33.18 -28.44
C GLY A 119 15.67 33.61 -27.18
N SER A 120 14.93 34.05 -26.17
CA SER A 120 15.43 34.34 -24.83
C SER A 120 14.32 34.18 -23.79
N VAL A 121 14.73 33.81 -22.57
CA VAL A 121 13.88 33.89 -21.39
C VAL A 121 14.60 34.78 -20.39
N GLU A 122 13.98 35.86 -19.99
CA GLU A 122 14.49 36.82 -19.04
C GLU A 122 13.61 36.79 -17.80
N VAL A 123 14.21 36.63 -16.61
CA VAL A 123 13.50 36.70 -15.35
C VAL A 123 13.92 37.97 -14.63
N ASP A 124 13.01 38.93 -14.59
CA ASP A 124 13.21 40.19 -13.88
C ASP A 124 12.86 39.93 -12.39
N ARG A 125 13.89 39.80 -11.56
CA ARG A 125 13.78 39.62 -10.12
C ARG A 125 13.61 40.97 -9.45
N HIS A 126 12.52 41.14 -8.73
CA HIS A 126 12.26 42.32 -7.90
C HIS A 126 12.60 41.98 -6.45
N ASP A 127 13.72 42.49 -5.98
CA ASP A 127 14.13 42.40 -4.58
C ASP A 127 14.21 43.81 -3.94
N SER A 128 14.58 43.90 -2.67
CA SER A 128 14.73 45.18 -1.96
C SER A 128 15.88 46.06 -2.50
N THR A 129 16.74 45.53 -3.36
CA THR A 129 17.91 46.24 -3.93
C THR A 129 17.69 46.69 -5.37
N GLY A 130 16.62 46.27 -6.02
CA GLY A 130 16.28 46.64 -7.40
C GLY A 130 15.88 45.48 -8.29
N VAL A 131 15.99 45.66 -9.60
CA VAL A 131 15.69 44.60 -10.58
C VAL A 131 16.98 43.94 -11.04
N VAL A 132 17.10 42.65 -10.76
CA VAL A 132 18.22 41.82 -11.24
C VAL A 132 17.68 40.89 -12.32
N ARG A 133 18.30 40.94 -13.51
CA ARG A 133 17.90 40.08 -14.61
C ARG A 133 18.62 38.74 -14.57
N MET A 134 17.86 37.67 -14.47
CA MET A 134 18.35 36.30 -14.58
C MET A 134 18.13 35.77 -16.01
N PRO A 135 19.17 35.28 -16.69
CA PRO A 135 19.10 34.95 -18.11
C PRO A 135 18.47 33.60 -18.44
N GLU A 136 18.13 32.78 -17.45
CA GLU A 136 17.70 31.40 -17.68
C GLU A 136 16.56 30.99 -16.77
N LEU A 137 15.62 30.23 -17.36
CA LEU A 137 14.55 29.53 -16.63
C LEU A 137 14.90 28.04 -16.58
N PRO A 138 14.86 27.35 -15.43
CA PRO A 138 15.24 25.94 -15.31
C PRO A 138 14.49 25.04 -16.29
N GLY A 139 15.24 24.36 -17.18
CA GLY A 139 14.71 23.40 -18.16
C GLY A 139 14.07 24.00 -19.40
N VAL A 140 14.30 25.29 -19.68
CA VAL A 140 13.95 25.95 -20.96
C VAL A 140 15.24 26.46 -21.58
N ARG A 141 15.56 26.02 -22.79
CA ARG A 141 16.80 26.37 -23.47
C ARG A 141 16.53 27.20 -24.73
N ARG A 142 17.44 28.10 -25.03
CA ARG A 142 17.43 28.84 -26.25
C ARG A 142 17.54 27.91 -27.47
N GLY A 143 16.72 28.13 -28.47
CA GLY A 143 16.68 27.36 -29.72
C GLY A 143 15.75 26.13 -29.67
N GLU A 144 15.25 25.74 -28.50
CA GLU A 144 14.21 24.71 -28.40
C GLU A 144 12.86 25.24 -28.91
N PRO A 145 11.95 24.36 -29.39
CA PRO A 145 10.61 24.76 -29.76
C PRO A 145 9.89 25.47 -28.61
N PHE A 146 9.18 26.56 -28.92
CA PHE A 146 8.36 27.24 -27.92
C PHE A 146 7.26 26.29 -27.41
N ASN A 147 7.30 25.96 -26.15
CA ASN A 147 6.34 25.05 -25.52
C ASN A 147 5.87 25.63 -24.18
N GLN A 148 4.61 26.03 -24.14
CA GLN A 148 4.02 26.62 -22.92
C GLN A 148 4.13 25.68 -21.71
N ILE A 149 3.91 24.36 -21.88
CA ILE A 149 4.01 23.38 -20.79
C ILE A 149 5.45 23.30 -20.24
N ALA A 150 6.46 23.45 -21.11
CA ALA A 150 7.85 23.47 -20.67
C ALA A 150 8.18 24.74 -19.87
N ILE A 151 7.63 25.89 -20.28
CA ILE A 151 7.77 27.15 -19.56
C ILE A 151 7.09 27.09 -18.20
N ASP A 152 5.84 26.59 -18.12
CA ASP A 152 5.11 26.42 -16.86
C ASP A 152 5.84 25.48 -15.89
N LYS A 153 6.41 24.38 -16.41
CA LYS A 153 7.27 23.48 -15.63
C LYS A 153 8.55 24.16 -15.14
N GLY A 154 9.14 25.04 -15.97
CA GLY A 154 10.31 25.82 -15.60
C GLY A 154 10.00 26.81 -14.46
N ILE A 155 8.87 27.51 -14.57
CA ILE A 155 8.37 28.41 -13.52
C ILE A 155 8.11 27.64 -12.24
N HIS A 156 7.46 26.48 -12.32
CA HIS A 156 7.21 25.64 -11.14
C HIS A 156 8.52 25.18 -10.46
N ARG A 157 9.53 24.77 -11.22
CA ARG A 157 10.85 24.41 -10.64
C ARG A 157 11.52 25.59 -9.95
N LEU A 158 11.43 26.79 -10.53
CA LEU A 158 11.97 28.00 -9.91
C LEU A 158 11.25 28.31 -8.59
N LEU A 159 9.91 28.19 -8.56
CA LEU A 159 9.15 28.41 -7.33
C LEU A 159 9.48 27.37 -6.25
N VAL A 160 9.60 26.10 -6.61
CA VAL A 160 10.01 25.03 -5.66
C VAL A 160 11.40 25.28 -5.10
N GLN A 161 12.32 25.78 -5.91
CA GLN A 161 13.67 26.17 -5.43
C GLN A 161 13.58 27.32 -4.42
N LEU A 162 12.81 28.36 -4.71
CA LEU A 162 12.63 29.51 -3.83
C LEU A 162 11.89 29.16 -2.54
N GLU A 163 10.95 28.24 -2.57
CA GLU A 163 10.34 27.67 -1.37
C GLU A 163 11.41 27.04 -0.46
N GLY A 164 12.30 26.22 -1.03
CA GLY A 164 13.41 25.60 -0.30
C GLY A 164 14.42 26.62 0.27
N GLU A 165 14.52 27.80 -0.35
CA GLU A 165 15.34 28.93 0.10
C GLU A 165 14.62 29.82 1.14
N GLY A 166 13.34 29.50 1.47
CA GLY A 166 12.57 30.18 2.50
C GLY A 166 11.60 31.25 1.98
N HIS A 167 11.27 31.23 0.71
CA HIS A 167 10.34 32.17 0.05
C HIS A 167 9.02 31.48 -0.34
N PRO A 168 8.14 31.05 0.58
CA PRO A 168 6.93 30.31 0.27
C PRO A 168 5.85 31.16 -0.42
N LEU A 169 6.02 32.49 -0.45
CA LEU A 169 5.11 33.43 -1.09
C LEU A 169 5.67 33.95 -2.42
N ALA A 170 6.73 33.32 -2.94
CA ALA A 170 7.28 33.68 -4.23
C ALA A 170 6.23 33.52 -5.34
N SER A 171 6.19 34.47 -6.26
CA SER A 171 5.28 34.46 -7.39
C SER A 171 5.99 34.86 -8.68
N VAL A 172 5.64 34.19 -9.76
CA VAL A 172 6.16 34.50 -11.11
C VAL A 172 4.98 34.84 -12.00
N THR A 173 5.06 35.98 -12.66
CA THR A 173 4.07 36.39 -13.66
C THR A 173 4.73 36.56 -15.03
N VAL A 174 4.03 36.16 -16.09
CA VAL A 174 4.48 36.43 -17.46
C VAL A 174 4.21 37.89 -17.78
N SER A 175 5.26 38.71 -17.85
CA SER A 175 5.14 40.14 -18.16
C SER A 175 4.90 40.38 -19.67
N SER A 176 5.61 39.66 -20.54
CA SER A 176 5.41 39.74 -21.99
C SER A 176 5.97 38.52 -22.71
N VAL A 177 5.34 38.20 -23.83
CA VAL A 177 5.87 37.25 -24.82
C VAL A 177 5.87 38.00 -26.16
N PHE A 178 7.05 38.23 -26.74
CA PHE A 178 7.22 38.85 -28.03
C PHE A 178 7.77 37.84 -29.03
N ILE A 179 7.09 37.69 -30.16
CA ILE A 179 7.53 36.79 -31.24
C ILE A 179 8.14 37.66 -32.36
N ASP A 180 9.44 37.48 -32.59
CA ASP A 180 10.15 38.09 -33.69
C ASP A 180 10.04 37.18 -34.93
N THR A 181 9.40 37.69 -35.96
CA THR A 181 9.17 37.01 -37.25
C THR A 181 10.07 37.52 -38.37
N THR A 182 10.99 38.45 -38.09
CA THR A 182 11.86 39.09 -39.08
C THR A 182 13.02 38.20 -39.53
N GLY A 183 13.39 37.19 -38.72
CA GLY A 183 14.46 36.26 -38.99
C GLY A 183 14.07 35.10 -39.91
N SER A 184 15.03 34.22 -40.21
CA SER A 184 14.81 32.95 -40.93
C SER A 184 13.98 31.95 -40.13
N VAL A 185 14.02 32.04 -38.79
CA VAL A 185 13.23 31.27 -37.84
C VAL A 185 12.54 32.24 -36.89
N ASP A 186 11.26 32.02 -36.62
CA ASP A 186 10.51 32.83 -35.65
C ASP A 186 11.00 32.54 -34.25
N SER A 187 11.28 33.59 -33.47
CA SER A 187 11.83 33.42 -32.12
C SER A 187 11.02 34.16 -31.06
N ALA A 188 10.75 33.52 -29.95
CA ALA A 188 10.02 34.09 -28.83
C ALA A 188 10.99 34.65 -27.76
N ARG A 189 10.80 35.92 -27.41
CA ARG A 189 11.37 36.53 -26.20
C ARG A 189 10.32 36.50 -25.11
N ILE A 190 10.64 35.86 -23.98
CA ILE A 190 9.74 35.70 -22.83
C ILE A 190 10.32 36.51 -21.69
N VAL A 191 9.54 37.41 -21.11
CA VAL A 191 9.92 38.19 -19.92
C VAL A 191 9.00 37.80 -18.79
N LEU A 192 9.61 37.30 -17.73
CA LEU A 192 8.93 36.90 -16.48
C LEU A 192 9.28 37.93 -15.39
N SER A 193 8.30 38.27 -14.56
CA SER A 193 8.52 39.06 -13.35
C SER A 193 8.44 38.16 -12.14
N LEU A 194 9.54 38.07 -11.39
CA LEU A 194 9.66 37.31 -10.17
C LEU A 194 9.56 38.25 -8.97
N ASN A 195 8.60 37.97 -8.10
CA ASN A 195 8.50 38.55 -6.76
C ASN A 195 8.80 37.45 -5.74
N GLU A 196 9.90 37.54 -5.03
CA GLU A 196 10.30 36.50 -4.06
C GLU A 196 9.47 36.54 -2.78
N GLY A 197 8.91 37.71 -2.43
CA GLY A 197 8.28 37.88 -1.14
C GLY A 197 9.28 37.82 0.03
N PRO A 198 8.79 37.87 1.27
CA PRO A 198 9.63 37.77 2.48
C PRO A 198 10.14 36.35 2.70
N THR A 199 11.29 36.23 3.34
CA THR A 199 11.78 34.95 3.90
C THR A 199 10.93 34.61 5.14
N VAL A 200 10.39 33.41 5.19
CA VAL A 200 9.48 32.99 6.25
C VAL A 200 9.93 31.66 6.87
N GLU A 201 10.29 31.71 8.15
CA GLU A 201 10.58 30.52 8.95
C GLU A 201 9.30 29.97 9.58
N ILE A 202 9.19 28.63 9.65
CA ILE A 202 8.10 27.95 10.39
C ILE A 202 8.46 27.94 11.86
N THR A 203 7.72 28.70 12.65
CA THR A 203 7.93 28.80 14.10
C THR A 203 6.81 28.21 14.93
N GLN A 204 5.68 27.86 14.30
CA GLN A 204 4.49 27.36 14.99
C GLN A 204 3.89 26.17 14.27
N VAL A 205 3.40 25.22 15.06
CA VAL A 205 2.58 24.11 14.60
C VAL A 205 1.24 24.16 15.31
N ARG A 206 0.17 24.21 14.56
CA ARG A 206 -1.20 24.11 15.08
C ARG A 206 -1.79 22.77 14.67
N ILE A 207 -2.42 22.08 15.60
CA ILE A 207 -3.02 20.76 15.38
C ILE A 207 -4.52 20.88 15.62
N GLU A 208 -5.30 20.26 14.73
CA GLU A 208 -6.76 20.21 14.81
C GLU A 208 -7.25 18.79 14.52
N GLY A 209 -8.26 18.34 15.28
CA GLY A 209 -8.96 17.07 15.05
C GLY A 209 -8.45 15.87 15.86
N ASN A 210 -7.39 16.03 16.66
CA ASN A 210 -6.98 15.05 17.65
C ASN A 210 -7.77 15.27 18.95
N THR A 211 -8.46 14.25 19.41
CA THR A 211 -9.27 14.26 20.63
C THR A 211 -8.74 13.31 21.70
N THR A 212 -8.21 12.17 21.27
CA THR A 212 -7.63 11.13 22.13
C THR A 212 -6.10 11.17 22.04
N THR A 213 -5.55 11.38 20.86
CA THR A 213 -4.09 11.41 20.62
C THR A 213 -3.54 12.74 21.12
N THR A 214 -2.49 12.69 21.94
CA THR A 214 -1.83 13.90 22.44
C THR A 214 -1.08 14.62 21.32
N ASP A 215 -0.93 15.95 21.44
CA ASP A 215 -0.16 16.77 20.49
C ASP A 215 1.27 16.27 20.36
N ASP A 216 1.89 15.80 21.44
CA ASP A 216 3.26 15.26 21.43
C ASP A 216 3.46 14.11 20.44
N VAL A 217 2.43 13.26 20.27
CA VAL A 217 2.49 12.16 19.29
C VAL A 217 2.57 12.69 17.86
N ILE A 218 1.88 13.77 17.57
CA ILE A 218 1.88 14.40 16.25
C ILE A 218 3.16 15.22 16.08
N LEU A 219 3.52 16.05 17.06
CA LEU A 219 4.70 16.93 16.99
C LEU A 219 6.01 16.18 16.80
N ARG A 220 6.18 15.03 17.47
CA ARG A 220 7.40 14.21 17.29
C ARG A 220 7.55 13.65 15.88
N GLU A 221 6.43 13.45 15.16
CA GLU A 221 6.47 13.01 13.76
C GLU A 221 6.64 14.18 12.78
N VAL A 222 6.35 15.38 13.18
CA VAL A 222 6.58 16.59 12.37
C VAL A 222 8.07 16.81 12.15
N ARG A 223 8.91 16.58 13.16
CA ARG A 223 10.39 16.64 13.12
C ARG A 223 10.92 17.95 12.52
N LEU A 224 10.31 19.07 12.84
CA LEU A 224 10.83 20.37 12.44
C LEU A 224 12.19 20.61 13.13
N LYS A 225 13.16 21.02 12.35
CA LYS A 225 14.45 21.51 12.86
C LYS A 225 14.34 23.01 13.11
N GLU A 226 15.27 23.55 13.89
CA GLU A 226 15.44 25.01 13.97
C GLU A 226 15.72 25.58 12.58
N GLN A 227 15.17 26.75 12.29
CA GLN A 227 15.29 27.44 10.99
C GLN A 227 14.73 26.59 9.81
N THR A 228 13.59 25.94 10.02
CA THR A 228 12.91 25.22 8.94
C THR A 228 12.09 26.18 8.09
N PHE A 229 12.35 26.20 6.81
CA PHE A 229 11.51 26.88 5.82
C PHE A 229 10.39 25.96 5.33
N TYR A 230 9.34 26.56 4.79
CA TYR A 230 8.27 25.80 4.16
C TYR A 230 8.77 25.14 2.87
N ALA A 231 8.45 23.87 2.70
CA ALA A 231 8.61 23.16 1.44
C ALA A 231 7.48 22.12 1.28
N ASP A 232 6.87 22.11 0.11
CA ASP A 232 5.77 21.21 -0.23
C ASP A 232 6.10 19.73 -0.02
N GLU A 233 7.33 19.31 -0.35
CA GLU A 233 7.76 17.92 -0.15
C GLU A 233 7.83 17.56 1.33
N GLN A 234 8.29 18.49 2.19
CA GLN A 234 8.31 18.30 3.63
C GLN A 234 6.89 18.14 4.19
N MET A 235 5.91 18.90 3.66
CA MET A 235 4.50 18.76 4.07
C MET A 235 3.95 17.39 3.67
N ARG A 236 4.30 16.90 2.48
CA ARG A 236 3.95 15.53 2.05
C ARG A 236 4.59 14.46 2.93
N GLU A 237 5.84 14.67 3.35
CA GLU A 237 6.51 13.74 4.28
C GLU A 237 5.85 13.72 5.66
N ILE A 238 5.50 14.88 6.23
CA ILE A 238 4.77 14.97 7.50
C ILE A 238 3.46 14.19 7.41
N LYS A 239 2.70 14.41 6.33
CA LYS A 239 1.47 13.66 6.08
C LYS A 239 1.72 12.15 6.07
N ARG A 240 2.70 11.67 5.28
CA ARG A 240 3.06 10.24 5.18
C ARG A 240 3.44 9.63 6.54
N ARG A 241 4.22 10.36 7.37
CA ARG A 241 4.59 9.91 8.72
C ARG A 241 3.38 9.73 9.62
N LEU A 242 2.49 10.71 9.63
CA LEU A 242 1.26 10.65 10.41
C LEU A 242 0.32 9.52 9.94
N GLU A 243 0.16 9.31 8.64
CA GLU A 243 -0.61 8.20 8.08
C GLU A 243 -0.04 6.82 8.47
N ARG A 244 1.29 6.69 8.53
CA ARG A 244 1.98 5.46 8.97
C ARG A 244 1.75 5.09 10.42
N LEU A 245 1.38 6.03 11.29
CA LEU A 245 0.98 5.74 12.66
C LEU A 245 -0.27 4.86 12.74
N GLN A 246 -1.12 4.88 11.71
CA GLN A 246 -2.41 4.16 11.68
C GLN A 246 -3.36 4.54 12.83
N LEU A 247 -3.24 5.76 13.33
CA LEU A 247 -4.10 6.32 14.37
C LEU A 247 -5.21 7.19 13.77
N PHE A 248 -5.04 7.62 12.52
CA PHE A 248 -5.92 8.54 11.82
C PHE A 248 -6.58 7.87 10.62
N THR A 249 -7.85 8.15 10.41
CA THR A 249 -8.59 7.74 9.19
C THR A 249 -8.23 8.61 8.01
N SER A 250 -7.92 9.87 8.28
CA SER A 250 -7.41 10.79 7.27
C SER A 250 -6.45 11.80 7.89
N VAL A 251 -5.46 12.19 7.11
CA VAL A 251 -4.53 13.28 7.41
C VAL A 251 -4.55 14.22 6.21
N ALA A 252 -4.97 15.46 6.42
CA ALA A 252 -4.90 16.49 5.38
C ALA A 252 -3.45 16.85 5.09
N LEU A 253 -3.17 17.35 3.88
CA LEU A 253 -1.86 17.96 3.62
C LEU A 253 -1.72 19.16 4.57
N PRO A 254 -0.61 19.28 5.35
CA PRO A 254 -0.42 20.42 6.21
C PRO A 254 -0.48 21.74 5.43
N GLU A 255 -1.22 22.70 5.96
CA GLU A 255 -1.44 23.99 5.35
C GLU A 255 -0.51 25.05 5.95
N PHE A 256 0.14 25.81 5.09
CA PHE A 256 0.93 26.94 5.50
C PHE A 256 0.04 28.14 5.85
N TYR A 257 0.37 28.86 6.91
CA TYR A 257 -0.26 30.13 7.26
C TYR A 257 0.75 31.13 7.82
N LEU A 258 0.41 32.41 7.71
CA LEU A 258 1.16 33.48 8.35
C LEU A 258 0.45 33.94 9.61
N THR A 259 1.22 34.15 10.67
CA THR A 259 0.72 34.81 11.87
C THR A 259 0.54 36.31 11.62
N PRO A 260 -0.24 37.04 12.45
CA PRO A 260 -0.36 38.49 12.34
C PRO A 260 0.98 39.25 12.46
N GLN A 261 1.99 38.61 13.05
CA GLN A 261 3.34 39.15 13.21
C GLN A 261 4.27 38.80 12.03
N GLY A 262 3.77 38.10 11.00
CA GLY A 262 4.52 37.72 9.83
C GLY A 262 5.36 36.45 9.97
N ALA A 263 5.27 35.74 11.10
CA ALA A 263 5.93 34.45 11.28
C ALA A 263 5.16 33.33 10.59
N GLY A 264 5.86 32.31 10.07
CA GLY A 264 5.25 31.14 9.43
C GLY A 264 4.72 30.14 10.45
N GLY A 265 3.61 29.52 10.11
CA GLY A 265 3.04 28.39 10.83
C GLY A 265 2.52 27.31 9.89
N ILE A 266 2.43 26.09 10.40
CA ILE A 266 1.76 24.99 9.70
C ILE A 266 0.55 24.52 10.50
N LEU A 267 -0.54 24.27 9.79
CA LEU A 267 -1.77 23.72 10.35
C LEU A 267 -1.90 22.28 9.90
N ILE A 268 -1.91 21.38 10.87
CA ILE A 268 -2.07 19.94 10.69
C ILE A 268 -3.49 19.57 11.08
N ARG A 269 -4.29 19.08 10.12
CA ARG A 269 -5.62 18.55 10.38
C ARG A 269 -5.62 17.06 10.27
N VAL A 270 -6.06 16.40 11.31
CA VAL A 270 -6.20 14.96 11.40
C VAL A 270 -7.64 14.59 11.74
N GLN A 271 -8.04 13.40 11.32
CA GLN A 271 -9.28 12.78 11.76
C GLN A 271 -8.93 11.45 12.42
N GLU A 272 -9.19 11.32 13.71
CA GLU A 272 -8.92 10.09 14.44
C GLU A 272 -9.78 8.93 13.95
N GLY A 273 -9.19 7.76 13.91
CA GLY A 273 -9.84 6.51 13.57
C GLY A 273 -10.06 5.62 14.78
N GLN A 274 -10.62 4.46 14.53
CA GLN A 274 -10.67 3.41 15.53
C GLN A 274 -9.24 2.89 15.76
N GLN A 275 -8.77 3.04 16.99
CA GLN A 275 -7.37 2.79 17.36
C GLN A 275 -7.16 1.40 17.95
N ASN A 276 -8.24 0.73 18.31
CA ASN A 276 -8.21 -0.59 18.90
C ASN A 276 -8.72 -1.62 17.90
N ARG A 277 -8.22 -2.84 18.02
CA ARG A 277 -8.60 -3.94 17.15
C ARG A 277 -8.86 -5.19 17.97
N PHE A 278 -9.96 -5.81 17.68
CA PHE A 278 -10.31 -7.13 18.15
C PHE A 278 -10.45 -8.07 16.95
N ASP A 279 -9.80 -9.23 17.04
CA ASP A 279 -9.98 -10.33 16.09
C ASP A 279 -10.16 -11.62 16.91
N GLY A 280 -11.20 -12.39 16.61
CA GLY A 280 -11.37 -13.60 17.37
C GLY A 280 -12.54 -14.47 16.98
N ILE A 281 -12.36 -15.74 17.29
CA ILE A 281 -13.38 -16.78 17.23
C ILE A 281 -13.28 -17.59 18.52
N VAL A 282 -14.40 -17.82 19.17
CA VAL A 282 -14.47 -18.66 20.37
C VAL A 282 -15.50 -19.76 20.14
N GLY A 283 -15.08 -20.99 20.34
CA GLY A 283 -15.91 -22.18 20.25
C GLY A 283 -15.94 -22.93 21.58
N TYR A 284 -16.97 -23.73 21.80
CA TYR A 284 -17.06 -24.63 22.93
C TYR A 284 -17.18 -26.07 22.43
N VAL A 285 -16.30 -26.95 22.92
CA VAL A 285 -16.35 -28.38 22.64
C VAL A 285 -16.98 -29.06 23.86
N PRO A 286 -18.18 -29.67 23.70
CA PRO A 286 -18.85 -30.36 24.82
C PRO A 286 -18.01 -31.51 25.33
N GLY A 287 -18.14 -31.79 26.62
CA GLY A 287 -17.52 -32.96 27.25
C GLY A 287 -18.17 -34.25 26.77
N VAL A 288 -17.38 -35.32 26.68
CA VAL A 288 -17.82 -36.68 26.35
C VAL A 288 -17.42 -37.62 27.46
N ALA A 289 -18.38 -38.40 27.96
CA ALA A 289 -18.20 -39.36 29.07
C ALA A 289 -17.64 -38.69 30.34
N ALA A 290 -16.48 -39.09 30.84
CA ALA A 290 -15.84 -38.57 32.06
C ALA A 290 -15.05 -37.27 31.83
N GLU A 291 -15.00 -36.75 30.60
CA GLU A 291 -14.23 -35.57 30.26
C GLU A 291 -15.09 -34.32 30.23
N SER A 292 -14.72 -33.28 30.99
CA SER A 292 -15.38 -31.98 30.96
C SER A 292 -15.20 -31.28 29.61
N GLY A 293 -16.20 -30.51 29.19
CA GLY A 293 -16.07 -29.68 28.00
C GLY A 293 -14.96 -28.62 28.13
N TYR A 294 -14.54 -28.04 27.00
CA TYR A 294 -13.50 -26.99 26.97
C TYR A 294 -13.76 -25.95 25.89
N VAL A 295 -13.22 -24.76 26.11
CA VAL A 295 -13.27 -23.64 25.14
C VAL A 295 -12.09 -23.77 24.20
N THR A 296 -12.32 -23.57 22.91
CA THR A 296 -11.32 -23.40 21.84
C THR A 296 -11.45 -22.02 21.22
N GLY A 297 -10.44 -21.56 20.51
CA GLY A 297 -10.54 -20.33 19.74
C GLY A 297 -9.25 -19.56 19.64
N LEU A 298 -9.38 -18.40 19.02
CA LEU A 298 -8.36 -17.38 18.87
C LEU A 298 -8.94 -16.05 19.36
N ILE A 299 -8.16 -15.30 20.12
CA ILE A 299 -8.45 -13.91 20.50
C ILE A 299 -7.18 -13.11 20.24
N ASP A 300 -7.26 -12.06 19.45
CA ASP A 300 -6.21 -11.08 19.19
C ASP A 300 -6.74 -9.69 19.53
N LEU A 301 -6.15 -9.06 20.55
CA LEU A 301 -6.48 -7.73 21.03
C LEU A 301 -5.30 -6.81 20.74
N GLN A 302 -5.57 -5.69 20.11
CA GLN A 302 -4.56 -4.69 19.81
C GLN A 302 -5.03 -3.29 20.19
N PHE A 303 -4.35 -2.70 21.16
CA PHE A 303 -4.50 -1.30 21.54
C PHE A 303 -3.34 -0.52 20.93
N ARG A 304 -3.62 0.41 20.00
CA ARG A 304 -2.57 1.11 19.23
C ARG A 304 -2.17 2.45 19.81
N ASN A 305 -2.97 3.00 20.70
CA ASN A 305 -2.79 4.34 21.24
C ASN A 305 -3.15 4.40 22.73
N LEU A 306 -2.51 3.55 23.52
CA LEU A 306 -2.75 3.54 24.96
C LEU A 306 -2.52 4.94 25.55
N PHE A 307 -3.54 5.44 26.23
CA PHE A 307 -3.55 6.77 26.89
C PHE A 307 -3.25 7.95 25.94
N GLY A 308 -3.52 7.79 24.65
CA GLY A 308 -3.27 8.84 23.65
C GLY A 308 -1.80 9.07 23.29
N THR A 309 -0.88 8.20 23.71
CA THR A 309 0.57 8.42 23.63
C THR A 309 1.24 7.68 22.47
N GLY A 310 0.46 6.98 21.63
CA GLY A 310 0.98 6.14 20.54
C GLY A 310 1.59 4.81 20.99
N ARG A 311 1.51 4.49 22.28
CA ARG A 311 1.93 3.20 22.85
C ARG A 311 1.06 2.08 22.35
N LYS A 312 1.64 0.91 22.12
CA LYS A 312 0.90 -0.24 21.59
C LYS A 312 0.98 -1.42 22.56
N LEU A 313 -0.18 -2.01 22.82
CA LEU A 313 -0.29 -3.30 23.52
C LEU A 313 -1.00 -4.29 22.61
N THR A 314 -0.39 -5.45 22.40
CA THR A 314 -0.99 -6.56 21.65
C THR A 314 -1.05 -7.78 22.54
N THR A 315 -2.21 -8.41 22.61
CA THR A 315 -2.41 -9.66 23.33
C THR A 315 -3.07 -10.67 22.41
N ARG A 316 -2.42 -11.79 22.21
CA ARG A 316 -2.94 -12.89 21.41
C ARG A 316 -3.05 -14.14 22.27
N TRP A 317 -4.24 -14.73 22.31
CA TRP A 317 -4.48 -16.01 22.93
C TRP A 317 -5.10 -16.96 21.92
N SER A 318 -4.60 -18.19 21.86
CA SER A 318 -5.22 -19.24 21.06
C SER A 318 -5.25 -20.57 21.80
N ARG A 319 -6.30 -21.31 21.58
CA ARG A 319 -6.48 -22.66 22.12
C ARG A 319 -7.01 -23.58 21.04
N GLU A 320 -6.15 -24.45 20.55
CA GLU A 320 -6.46 -25.38 19.45
C GLU A 320 -7.26 -26.58 19.95
N ASN A 321 -6.88 -27.08 21.13
CA ASN A 321 -7.53 -28.22 21.80
C ASN A 321 -7.40 -28.11 23.33
N ARG A 322 -7.78 -29.15 24.08
CA ARG A 322 -7.74 -29.15 25.56
C ARG A 322 -6.35 -28.89 26.14
N SER A 323 -5.31 -29.33 25.47
CA SER A 323 -3.94 -29.35 25.98
C SER A 323 -2.97 -28.46 25.21
N THR A 324 -3.37 -27.88 24.05
CA THR A 324 -2.55 -26.98 23.24
C THR A 324 -3.12 -25.59 23.30
N GLN A 325 -2.33 -24.67 23.82
CA GLN A 325 -2.67 -23.24 23.89
C GLN A 325 -1.44 -22.36 23.77
N ASP A 326 -1.64 -21.16 23.22
CA ASP A 326 -0.65 -20.10 23.13
C ASP A 326 -1.17 -18.83 23.79
N LEU A 327 -0.28 -18.10 24.44
CA LEU A 327 -0.50 -16.73 24.90
C LEU A 327 0.72 -15.91 24.49
N ALA A 328 0.50 -14.76 23.85
CA ALA A 328 1.54 -13.79 23.58
C ALA A 328 1.05 -12.40 23.99
N VAL A 329 1.90 -11.66 24.67
CA VAL A 329 1.66 -10.27 25.07
C VAL A 329 2.86 -9.46 24.62
N ARG A 330 2.63 -8.33 23.94
CA ARG A 330 3.68 -7.41 23.49
C ARG A 330 3.31 -5.98 23.82
N TYR A 331 4.27 -5.24 24.33
CA TYR A 331 4.15 -3.81 24.60
C TYR A 331 5.24 -3.06 23.84
N ARG A 332 4.84 -2.01 23.14
CA ARG A 332 5.76 -1.12 22.39
C ARG A 332 5.66 0.30 22.93
N GLU A 333 6.80 0.83 23.32
CA GLU A 333 7.05 2.23 23.68
C GLU A 333 7.68 2.92 22.47
N PRO A 334 6.98 3.80 21.77
CA PRO A 334 7.57 4.58 20.68
C PRO A 334 8.34 5.78 21.25
N TRP A 335 9.38 6.23 20.55
CA TRP A 335 10.15 7.43 20.89
C TRP A 335 10.64 7.45 22.34
N VAL A 336 11.38 6.42 22.75
CA VAL A 336 11.93 6.31 24.10
C VAL A 336 12.77 7.55 24.46
N ALA A 337 12.39 8.23 25.52
CA ALA A 337 13.05 9.46 25.99
C ALA A 337 13.16 10.54 24.90
N SER A 338 12.17 10.65 24.00
CA SER A 338 12.13 11.60 22.88
C SER A 338 13.16 11.35 21.78
N TRP A 339 13.83 10.20 21.79
CA TRP A 339 14.73 9.76 20.72
C TRP A 339 13.93 8.95 19.68
N PRO A 340 14.32 8.94 18.40
CA PRO A 340 13.68 8.16 17.36
C PRO A 340 13.98 6.66 17.50
N VAL A 341 13.82 6.15 18.72
CA VAL A 341 14.03 4.76 19.12
C VAL A 341 12.72 4.19 19.64
N ASN A 342 12.27 3.10 19.07
CA ASN A 342 11.14 2.34 19.59
C ASN A 342 11.65 1.15 20.39
N ALA A 343 11.14 0.96 21.60
CA ALA A 343 11.42 -0.23 22.39
C ALA A 343 10.19 -1.15 22.41
N GLU A 344 10.42 -2.45 22.31
CA GLU A 344 9.36 -3.44 22.44
C GLU A 344 9.78 -4.52 23.42
N ILE A 345 8.86 -4.94 24.28
CA ILE A 345 9.02 -6.10 25.17
C ILE A 345 7.89 -7.07 24.92
N GLY A 346 8.21 -8.35 24.92
CA GLY A 346 7.28 -9.43 24.65
C GLY A 346 7.36 -10.56 25.68
N PHE A 347 6.22 -11.19 25.91
CA PHE A 347 6.09 -12.43 26.64
C PHE A 347 5.28 -13.40 25.80
N GLY A 348 5.78 -14.64 25.69
CA GLY A 348 5.08 -15.73 25.01
C GLY A 348 5.05 -16.99 25.88
N GLN A 349 3.92 -17.66 25.89
CA GLN A 349 3.79 -18.97 26.54
C GLN A 349 3.06 -19.93 25.60
N ARG A 350 3.68 -21.06 25.29
CA ARG A 350 3.08 -22.17 24.54
C ARG A 350 3.03 -23.43 25.38
N LYS A 351 1.85 -23.97 25.55
CA LYS A 351 1.64 -25.32 26.05
C LYS A 351 1.35 -26.21 24.84
N GLN A 352 2.21 -27.20 24.61
CA GLN A 352 2.09 -28.10 23.46
C GLN A 352 1.65 -29.49 23.94
N ASP A 353 0.37 -29.79 23.78
CA ASP A 353 -0.24 -31.03 24.23
C ASP A 353 0.19 -31.39 25.66
N SER A 354 0.61 -32.64 25.83
CA SER A 354 1.21 -33.12 27.08
C SER A 354 2.74 -33.28 26.95
N THR A 355 3.37 -32.56 25.98
CA THR A 355 4.80 -32.72 25.73
C THR A 355 5.65 -31.68 26.45
N TYR A 356 5.33 -30.39 26.31
CA TYR A 356 6.12 -29.35 26.98
C TYR A 356 5.32 -28.05 27.20
N LEU A 357 5.84 -27.23 28.10
CA LEU A 357 5.53 -25.82 28.27
C LEU A 357 6.75 -24.99 27.90
N ARG A 358 6.61 -24.08 26.92
CA ARG A 358 7.64 -23.12 26.55
C ARG A 358 7.22 -21.72 26.98
N ARG A 359 8.12 -21.01 27.69
CA ARG A 359 7.99 -19.58 27.97
C ARG A 359 9.09 -18.82 27.25
N ALA A 360 8.75 -17.69 26.67
CA ALA A 360 9.70 -16.83 25.96
C ALA A 360 9.52 -15.38 26.41
N TYR A 361 10.61 -14.68 26.54
CA TYR A 361 10.69 -13.25 26.79
C TYR A 361 11.54 -12.66 25.69
N ASP A 362 11.07 -11.61 25.07
CA ASP A 362 11.80 -10.91 24.00
C ASP A 362 11.80 -9.40 24.26
N GLY A 363 12.87 -8.77 23.89
CA GLY A 363 13.04 -7.33 23.92
C GLY A 363 13.71 -6.87 22.65
N SER A 364 13.31 -5.73 22.12
CA SER A 364 13.97 -5.10 20.98
C SER A 364 14.04 -3.59 21.15
N ALA A 365 15.07 -3.00 20.55
CA ALA A 365 15.22 -1.57 20.41
C ALA A 365 15.48 -1.26 18.93
N GLU A 366 14.61 -0.48 18.32
CA GLU A 366 14.61 -0.15 16.91
C GLU A 366 14.89 1.35 16.72
N PHE A 367 15.95 1.68 15.99
CA PHE A 367 16.31 3.02 15.60
C PHE A 367 15.82 3.32 14.17
N MET A 368 15.03 4.38 14.02
CA MET A 368 14.55 4.86 12.72
C MET A 368 15.64 5.70 12.05
N VAL A 369 16.33 5.12 11.06
CA VAL A 369 17.40 5.80 10.30
C VAL A 369 16.78 6.87 9.38
N ASN A 370 15.71 6.49 8.70
CA ASN A 370 14.87 7.38 7.89
C ASN A 370 13.43 6.84 7.86
N GLU A 371 12.60 7.38 6.96
CA GLU A 371 11.17 7.02 6.87
C GLU A 371 10.93 5.54 6.50
N GLU A 372 11.86 4.92 5.81
CA GLU A 372 11.73 3.58 5.26
C GLU A 372 12.62 2.57 5.98
N LEU A 373 13.78 3.01 6.49
CA LEU A 373 14.80 2.13 7.05
C LEU A 373 14.85 2.21 8.58
N THR A 374 14.71 1.06 9.20
CA THR A 374 14.87 0.85 10.65
C THR A 374 15.92 -0.21 10.90
N ILE A 375 16.79 0.04 11.86
CA ILE A 375 17.82 -0.91 12.34
C ILE A 375 17.53 -1.20 13.80
N GLY A 376 17.61 -2.48 14.20
CA GLY A 376 17.26 -2.89 15.56
C GLY A 376 18.26 -3.85 16.19
N LEU A 377 18.20 -3.88 17.52
CA LEU A 377 18.80 -4.90 18.36
C LEU A 377 17.70 -5.75 18.96
N VAL A 378 17.93 -7.05 19.06
CA VAL A 378 16.98 -8.03 19.60
C VAL A 378 17.66 -8.86 20.68
N LEU A 379 16.97 -9.05 21.79
CA LEU A 379 17.37 -9.95 22.87
C LEU A 379 16.20 -10.89 23.14
N SER A 380 16.45 -12.20 23.19
CA SER A 380 15.41 -13.14 23.59
C SER A 380 15.90 -14.20 24.56
N HIS A 381 14.99 -14.64 25.45
CA HIS A 381 15.21 -15.73 26.37
C HIS A 381 14.00 -16.67 26.33
N ALA A 382 14.25 -17.96 26.11
CA ALA A 382 13.21 -18.98 26.11
C ALA A 382 13.57 -20.13 27.04
N ALA A 383 12.61 -20.55 27.85
CA ALA A 383 12.74 -21.73 28.72
C ALA A 383 11.70 -22.77 28.35
N VAL A 384 12.12 -24.04 28.30
CA VAL A 384 11.30 -25.19 27.94
C VAL A 384 11.25 -26.15 29.14
N TYR A 385 10.04 -26.47 29.54
CA TYR A 385 9.72 -27.37 30.64
C TYR A 385 9.01 -28.59 30.05
N PRO A 386 9.70 -29.76 29.95
CA PRO A 386 9.05 -31.00 29.48
C PRO A 386 8.04 -31.48 30.49
N ASN A 387 7.05 -32.24 30.04
CA ASN A 387 6.16 -32.97 30.90
C ASN A 387 6.81 -34.31 31.33
N ASP A 388 6.54 -34.77 32.56
CA ASP A 388 7.11 -35.98 33.14
C ASP A 388 6.50 -37.26 32.52
N ARG A 389 6.75 -37.51 31.24
CA ARG A 389 6.35 -38.72 30.52
C ARG A 389 7.59 -39.48 30.06
N PRO A 390 7.64 -40.84 30.28
CA PRO A 390 8.81 -41.65 29.94
C PRO A 390 9.26 -41.60 28.46
N GLN A 391 8.36 -41.22 27.56
CA GLN A 391 8.63 -41.16 26.09
C GLN A 391 8.82 -39.74 25.57
N ASN A 392 8.98 -38.76 26.44
CA ASN A 392 9.13 -37.38 26.01
C ASN A 392 10.56 -37.12 25.50
N SER A 393 10.69 -36.77 24.21
CA SER A 393 11.98 -36.45 23.58
C SER A 393 12.40 -34.98 23.77
N VAL A 394 11.54 -34.15 24.40
CA VAL A 394 11.85 -32.75 24.66
C VAL A 394 12.62 -32.62 25.98
N ALA A 395 13.78 -32.01 25.92
CA ALA A 395 14.63 -31.77 27.09
C ALA A 395 14.24 -30.49 27.83
N ARG A 396 14.47 -30.47 29.15
CA ARG A 396 14.44 -29.22 29.90
C ARG A 396 15.62 -28.35 29.44
N SER A 397 15.33 -27.14 28.93
CA SER A 397 16.36 -26.30 28.38
C SER A 397 16.01 -24.81 28.50
N SER A 398 17.03 -24.00 28.46
CA SER A 398 16.91 -22.54 28.30
C SER A 398 17.79 -22.07 27.16
N ASN A 399 17.34 -21.08 26.41
CA ASN A 399 18.06 -20.51 25.27
C ASN A 399 18.03 -18.98 25.35
N THR A 400 19.20 -18.36 25.39
CA THR A 400 19.33 -16.89 25.37
C THR A 400 20.02 -16.49 24.09
N THR A 401 19.41 -15.59 23.31
CA THR A 401 19.96 -15.10 22.04
C THR A 401 20.01 -13.57 22.03
N VAL A 402 21.00 -13.05 21.33
CA VAL A 402 21.15 -11.63 21.00
C VAL A 402 21.32 -11.51 19.49
N GLY A 403 20.75 -10.47 18.92
CA GLY A 403 20.79 -10.30 17.46
C GLY A 403 20.56 -8.89 16.98
N GLY A 404 20.61 -8.76 15.67
CA GLY A 404 20.30 -7.52 14.95
C GLY A 404 19.16 -7.73 13.96
N SER A 405 18.44 -6.66 13.70
CA SER A 405 17.39 -6.62 12.70
C SER A 405 17.55 -5.42 11.78
N ILE A 406 17.14 -5.59 10.53
CA ILE A 406 17.02 -4.51 9.54
C ILE A 406 15.62 -4.65 8.95
N ARG A 407 14.92 -3.51 8.84
CA ARG A 407 13.61 -3.42 8.22
C ARG A 407 13.59 -2.24 7.26
N PHE A 408 13.20 -2.49 6.01
CA PHE A 408 12.93 -1.48 4.99
C PHE A 408 11.48 -1.60 4.55
N ASP A 409 10.72 -0.50 4.57
CA ASP A 409 9.28 -0.48 4.26
C ASP A 409 8.92 0.75 3.42
N SER A 410 8.84 0.55 2.10
CA SER A 410 8.44 1.58 1.12
C SER A 410 7.01 1.40 0.61
N ARG A 411 6.19 0.58 1.27
CA ARG A 411 4.80 0.34 0.86
C ARG A 411 3.99 1.64 0.95
N ASP A 412 3.17 1.87 -0.06
CA ASP A 412 2.23 3.00 -0.14
C ASP A 412 1.20 2.97 1.01
N ASN A 413 0.71 1.79 1.36
CA ASN A 413 -0.21 1.55 2.46
C ASN A 413 0.16 0.28 3.24
N PRO A 414 0.45 0.36 4.55
CA PRO A 414 0.83 -0.82 5.34
C PRO A 414 -0.28 -1.87 5.51
N VAL A 415 -1.56 -1.49 5.38
CA VAL A 415 -2.73 -2.38 5.61
C VAL A 415 -3.19 -3.06 4.32
N THR A 416 -3.26 -2.30 3.23
CA THR A 416 -3.70 -2.78 1.92
C THR A 416 -2.76 -2.23 0.84
N PRO A 417 -1.54 -2.79 0.75
CA PRO A 417 -0.55 -2.28 -0.17
C PRO A 417 -0.97 -2.45 -1.63
N GLY A 418 -0.86 -1.38 -2.40
CA GLY A 418 -1.01 -1.36 -3.85
C GLY A 418 0.33 -1.36 -4.57
N ALA A 419 1.38 -0.82 -3.94
CA ALA A 419 2.73 -0.75 -4.48
C ALA A 419 3.77 -0.68 -3.37
N GLY A 420 5.03 -1.03 -3.70
CA GLY A 420 6.17 -0.91 -2.80
C GLY A 420 6.71 -2.23 -2.28
N VAL A 421 7.65 -2.14 -1.37
CA VAL A 421 8.42 -3.27 -0.83
C VAL A 421 8.45 -3.21 0.68
N LEU A 422 8.26 -4.35 1.33
CA LEU A 422 8.68 -4.60 2.70
C LEU A 422 9.80 -5.63 2.70
N TYR A 423 10.94 -5.28 3.26
CA TYR A 423 12.03 -6.19 3.55
C TYR A 423 12.29 -6.20 5.05
N SER A 424 12.44 -7.37 5.64
CA SER A 424 12.81 -7.51 7.05
C SER A 424 13.72 -8.72 7.23
N THR A 425 14.80 -8.55 7.96
CA THR A 425 15.67 -9.65 8.36
C THR A 425 16.08 -9.50 9.81
N THR A 426 16.17 -10.62 10.51
CA THR A 426 16.69 -10.68 11.87
C THR A 426 17.66 -11.87 11.97
N ILE A 427 18.83 -11.64 12.53
CA ILE A 427 19.85 -12.65 12.78
C ILE A 427 20.16 -12.64 14.26
N GLU A 428 20.10 -13.81 14.89
CA GLU A 428 20.31 -14.00 16.30
C GLU A 428 21.32 -15.12 16.54
N ILE A 429 22.21 -14.92 17.49
CA ILE A 429 23.14 -15.92 17.98
C ILE A 429 22.99 -16.01 19.50
N GLY A 430 23.21 -17.18 20.04
CA GLY A 430 23.08 -17.36 21.49
C GLY A 430 23.49 -18.74 21.96
N ASN A 431 23.12 -19.01 23.19
CA ASN A 431 23.49 -20.23 23.87
C ASN A 431 22.24 -20.95 24.39
N LYS A 432 22.10 -22.23 24.03
CA LYS A 432 21.10 -23.13 24.54
C LYS A 432 21.73 -24.05 25.60
N SER A 433 21.28 -23.95 26.83
CA SER A 433 21.63 -24.82 27.92
C SER A 433 20.57 -25.93 28.05
N VAL A 434 21.00 -27.18 27.96
CA VAL A 434 20.16 -28.38 28.16
C VAL A 434 20.47 -28.94 29.54
N GLU A 435 19.45 -28.93 30.41
CA GLU A 435 19.61 -29.27 31.83
C GLU A 435 19.39 -30.75 32.10
N THR A 436 18.51 -31.42 31.34
CA THR A 436 18.15 -32.81 31.55
C THR A 436 17.97 -33.57 30.26
N GLY A 437 18.21 -34.87 30.25
CA GLY A 437 17.99 -35.74 29.09
C GLY A 437 19.24 -36.03 28.26
N PRO A 438 19.08 -36.75 27.15
CA PRO A 438 20.16 -37.02 26.22
C PRO A 438 20.68 -35.70 25.63
N GLY A 439 22.00 -35.48 25.63
CA GLY A 439 22.61 -34.27 25.12
C GLY A 439 22.67 -33.09 26.09
N GLN A 440 22.71 -33.37 27.41
CA GLN A 440 22.94 -32.35 28.44
C GLN A 440 24.24 -31.55 28.13
N GLY A 441 24.17 -30.22 28.27
CA GLY A 441 25.29 -29.34 27.97
C GLY A 441 24.85 -27.98 27.47
N SER A 442 25.84 -27.20 27.01
CA SER A 442 25.64 -25.85 26.51
C SER A 442 26.05 -25.80 25.04
N PHE A 443 25.18 -25.30 24.20
CA PHE A 443 25.30 -25.36 22.75
C PHE A 443 25.02 -23.99 22.10
N TRP A 444 25.83 -23.61 21.12
CA TRP A 444 25.53 -22.45 20.30
C TRP A 444 24.26 -22.67 19.48
N THR A 445 23.44 -21.64 19.45
CA THR A 445 22.24 -21.57 18.61
C THR A 445 22.34 -20.37 17.69
N ARG A 446 22.02 -20.56 16.42
CA ARG A 446 21.90 -19.52 15.41
C ARG A 446 20.47 -19.53 14.89
N ARG A 447 19.88 -18.35 14.78
CA ARG A 447 18.55 -18.16 14.19
C ARG A 447 18.61 -17.08 13.14
N ALA A 448 17.90 -17.29 12.04
CA ALA A 448 17.69 -16.23 11.07
C ALA A 448 16.25 -16.25 10.59
N SER A 449 15.73 -15.07 10.37
CA SER A 449 14.43 -14.83 9.75
C SER A 449 14.57 -13.81 8.63
N PHE A 450 13.79 -14.03 7.59
CA PHE A 450 13.76 -13.18 6.39
C PHE A 450 12.32 -13.05 5.92
N ASP A 451 11.90 -11.85 5.59
CA ASP A 451 10.60 -11.54 4.99
C ASP A 451 10.81 -10.51 3.87
N LEU A 452 10.29 -10.78 2.70
CA LEU A 452 10.24 -9.87 1.57
C LEU A 452 8.83 -9.88 1.00
N GLU A 453 8.19 -8.72 1.01
CA GLU A 453 6.90 -8.52 0.36
C GLU A 453 7.08 -7.52 -0.78
N TYR A 454 6.62 -7.87 -1.96
CA TYR A 454 6.65 -7.02 -3.13
C TYR A 454 5.24 -6.83 -3.68
N TYR A 455 4.86 -5.59 -3.90
CA TYR A 455 3.54 -5.22 -4.42
C TYR A 455 3.70 -4.39 -5.68
N LEU A 456 3.02 -4.80 -6.76
CA LEU A 456 3.04 -4.15 -8.05
C LEU A 456 1.61 -3.87 -8.53
N GLY A 457 1.21 -2.61 -8.49
CA GLY A 457 0.04 -2.13 -9.21
C GLY A 457 0.40 -1.94 -10.69
N PHE A 458 -0.16 -2.73 -11.58
CA PHE A 458 0.19 -2.72 -13.00
C PHE A 458 -0.95 -2.25 -13.90
N ALA A 459 -2.17 -2.22 -13.40
CA ALA A 459 -3.34 -1.69 -14.07
C ALA A 459 -4.32 -1.11 -13.05
N GLU A 460 -5.32 -0.40 -13.51
CA GLU A 460 -6.34 0.15 -12.64
C GLU A 460 -6.97 -0.95 -11.79
N ARG A 461 -6.95 -0.79 -10.46
CA ARG A 461 -7.49 -1.75 -9.47
C ARG A 461 -6.84 -3.13 -9.46
N GLN A 462 -5.70 -3.34 -10.08
CA GLN A 462 -5.05 -4.65 -10.16
C GLN A 462 -3.68 -4.62 -9.52
N VAL A 463 -3.43 -5.54 -8.59
CA VAL A 463 -2.18 -5.65 -7.85
C VAL A 463 -1.69 -7.09 -7.88
N VAL A 464 -0.42 -7.28 -8.23
CA VAL A 464 0.30 -8.53 -7.98
C VAL A 464 1.07 -8.38 -6.69
N ALA A 465 0.91 -9.33 -5.77
CA ALA A 465 1.66 -9.41 -4.54
C ALA A 465 2.47 -10.71 -4.51
N VAL A 466 3.74 -10.61 -4.18
CA VAL A 466 4.64 -11.74 -3.98
C VAL A 466 5.30 -11.59 -2.62
N LEU A 467 5.05 -12.55 -1.73
CA LEU A 467 5.57 -12.55 -0.37
C LEU A 467 6.49 -13.76 -0.22
N LEU A 468 7.73 -13.52 0.15
CA LEU A 468 8.75 -14.54 0.38
C LEU A 468 9.18 -14.52 1.84
N HIS A 469 9.23 -15.69 2.44
CA HIS A 469 9.56 -15.84 3.85
C HIS A 469 10.60 -16.94 4.04
N GLY A 470 11.52 -16.72 4.95
CA GLY A 470 12.53 -17.71 5.32
C GLY A 470 12.74 -17.73 6.83
N ARG A 471 12.89 -18.90 7.38
CA ARG A 471 13.18 -19.13 8.80
C ARG A 471 14.17 -20.27 8.92
N THR A 472 15.19 -20.10 9.75
CA THR A 472 16.13 -21.19 10.03
C THR A 472 16.60 -21.12 11.48
N VAL A 473 16.78 -22.29 12.06
CA VAL A 473 17.43 -22.46 13.36
C VAL A 473 18.42 -23.61 13.26
N ASP A 474 19.64 -23.35 13.71
CA ASP A 474 20.71 -24.33 13.77
C ASP A 474 21.27 -24.40 15.20
N SER A 475 21.35 -25.58 15.72
CA SER A 475 21.98 -25.90 17.00
C SER A 475 22.32 -27.40 17.05
N PRO A 476 23.43 -27.82 17.66
CA PRO A 476 23.70 -29.24 17.90
C PRO A 476 22.61 -29.95 18.71
N SER A 477 21.92 -29.22 19.59
CA SER A 477 20.85 -29.73 20.44
C SER A 477 19.48 -29.18 20.09
N LEU A 478 19.06 -29.42 18.83
CA LEU A 478 17.70 -29.09 18.38
C LEU A 478 16.72 -30.14 18.93
N ASP A 479 15.55 -29.66 19.35
CA ASP A 479 14.40 -30.50 19.66
C ASP A 479 13.10 -29.92 19.06
N GLN A 480 11.98 -30.62 19.26
CA GLN A 480 10.71 -30.23 18.66
C GLN A 480 10.23 -28.82 19.09
N SER A 481 10.68 -28.33 20.24
CA SER A 481 10.30 -27.00 20.77
C SER A 481 10.99 -25.84 20.04
N ASP A 482 12.09 -26.12 19.31
CA ASP A 482 12.85 -25.13 18.55
C ASP A 482 12.32 -24.93 17.13
N LEU A 483 11.55 -25.90 16.61
CA LEU A 483 11.16 -25.97 15.21
C LEU A 483 10.12 -24.93 14.82
N PHE A 484 10.24 -24.44 13.60
CA PHE A 484 9.22 -23.60 12.97
C PHE A 484 8.04 -24.43 12.49
N ARG A 485 6.87 -23.78 12.40
CA ARG A 485 5.62 -24.40 12.01
C ARG A 485 5.08 -23.74 10.77
N LEU A 486 4.70 -24.53 9.77
CA LEU A 486 4.03 -24.08 8.57
C LEU A 486 2.68 -24.79 8.41
N GLY A 487 1.77 -24.11 7.69
CA GLY A 487 0.40 -24.51 7.43
C GLY A 487 -0.58 -23.51 8.02
N GLY A 488 -1.71 -23.36 7.35
CA GLY A 488 -2.78 -22.48 7.78
C GLY A 488 -2.84 -21.15 7.00
N ALA A 489 -3.78 -20.31 7.43
CA ALA A 489 -4.16 -19.08 6.73
C ALA A 489 -3.04 -18.06 6.57
N ALA A 490 -2.08 -18.03 7.49
CA ALA A 490 -1.00 -17.04 7.54
C ALA A 490 0.29 -17.48 6.84
N THR A 491 0.42 -18.74 6.47
CA THR A 491 1.68 -19.28 5.91
C THR A 491 1.45 -20.07 4.63
N LEU A 492 0.84 -21.25 4.71
CA LEU A 492 0.60 -22.15 3.58
C LEU A 492 -0.88 -22.53 3.56
N ARG A 493 -1.67 -21.79 2.79
CA ARG A 493 -3.12 -22.01 2.68
C ARG A 493 -3.42 -23.34 1.97
N GLY A 494 -4.56 -23.96 2.30
CA GLY A 494 -4.90 -25.32 1.85
C GLY A 494 -4.44 -26.42 2.81
N TYR A 495 -3.74 -26.06 3.90
CA TYR A 495 -3.31 -27.00 4.95
C TYR A 495 -3.83 -26.56 6.32
N ARG A 496 -3.81 -27.47 7.30
CA ARG A 496 -4.21 -27.16 8.68
C ARG A 496 -3.18 -26.24 9.33
N GLU A 497 -3.62 -25.48 10.34
CA GLU A 497 -2.70 -24.63 11.12
C GLU A 497 -1.57 -25.46 11.73
N ALA A 498 -0.34 -24.93 11.59
CA ALA A 498 0.88 -25.52 12.17
C ALA A 498 1.11 -27.00 11.80
N GLN A 499 0.64 -27.45 10.64
CA GLN A 499 0.64 -28.86 10.23
C GLN A 499 2.06 -29.43 10.04
N PHE A 500 3.00 -28.63 9.59
CA PHE A 500 4.35 -29.06 9.21
C PHE A 500 5.40 -28.44 10.14
N LEU A 501 6.45 -29.20 10.47
CA LEU A 501 7.55 -28.76 11.30
C LEU A 501 8.85 -28.78 10.51
N GLY A 502 9.72 -27.78 10.72
CA GLY A 502 11.04 -27.71 10.11
C GLY A 502 12.01 -26.88 10.95
N SER A 503 13.30 -27.25 10.95
CA SER A 503 14.36 -26.39 11.45
C SER A 503 14.74 -25.30 10.43
N SER A 504 14.50 -25.57 9.15
CA SER A 504 14.51 -24.60 8.08
C SER A 504 13.17 -24.65 7.36
N ALA A 505 12.59 -23.49 7.16
CA ALA A 505 11.31 -23.31 6.48
C ALA A 505 11.40 -22.10 5.55
N ALA A 506 10.99 -22.27 4.30
CA ALA A 506 10.84 -21.18 3.36
C ALA A 506 9.46 -21.29 2.70
N TRP A 507 8.79 -20.17 2.51
CA TRP A 507 7.53 -20.18 1.77
C TRP A 507 7.32 -18.92 0.98
N MET A 508 6.54 -19.05 -0.08
CA MET A 508 6.12 -17.98 -0.97
C MET A 508 4.60 -17.94 -1.05
N ASN A 509 4.03 -16.75 -0.93
CA ASN A 509 2.63 -16.50 -1.22
C ASN A 509 2.54 -15.56 -2.43
N GLY A 510 2.03 -16.06 -3.54
CA GLY A 510 1.75 -15.29 -4.75
C GLY A 510 0.26 -14.96 -4.83
N GLU A 511 -0.09 -13.70 -5.00
CA GLU A 511 -1.49 -13.26 -5.07
C GLU A 511 -1.72 -12.32 -6.25
N TYR A 512 -2.80 -12.55 -6.96
CA TYR A 512 -3.40 -11.58 -7.88
C TYR A 512 -4.62 -10.98 -7.21
N ARG A 513 -4.57 -9.68 -6.93
CA ARG A 513 -5.61 -8.93 -6.22
C ARG A 513 -6.37 -8.02 -7.18
N PHE A 514 -7.69 -8.06 -7.11
CA PHE A 514 -8.56 -7.10 -7.77
C PHE A 514 -9.22 -6.22 -6.70
N MET A 515 -8.86 -4.93 -6.70
CA MET A 515 -9.30 -3.95 -5.71
C MET A 515 -10.75 -3.54 -5.96
N LEU A 516 -11.61 -3.75 -4.97
CA LEU A 516 -13.04 -3.44 -5.03
C LEU A 516 -13.36 -2.03 -4.52
N GLY A 517 -12.40 -1.37 -3.88
CA GLY A 517 -12.51 -0.06 -3.28
C GLY A 517 -12.26 -0.08 -1.77
N GLY A 518 -11.76 1.02 -1.21
CA GLY A 518 -11.33 1.09 0.19
C GLY A 518 -10.30 0.01 0.52
N ARG A 519 -10.56 -0.78 1.57
CA ARG A 519 -9.70 -1.91 2.00
C ARG A 519 -10.17 -3.26 1.45
N SER A 520 -11.12 -3.26 0.51
CA SER A 520 -11.75 -4.48 -0.04
C SER A 520 -11.07 -4.93 -1.32
N PHE A 521 -10.84 -6.23 -1.45
CA PHE A 521 -10.33 -6.86 -2.67
C PHE A 521 -10.71 -8.34 -2.75
N ALA A 522 -10.84 -8.85 -3.97
CA ALA A 522 -10.89 -10.28 -4.27
C ALA A 522 -9.51 -10.72 -4.78
N TYR A 523 -9.14 -11.97 -4.53
CA TYR A 523 -7.83 -12.46 -4.95
C TYR A 523 -7.83 -13.95 -5.28
N GLY A 524 -6.97 -14.31 -6.24
CA GLY A 524 -6.50 -15.67 -6.43
C GLY A 524 -5.10 -15.81 -5.86
N PHE A 525 -4.76 -17.00 -5.33
CA PHE A 525 -3.45 -17.22 -4.74
C PHE A 525 -2.85 -18.57 -5.08
N VAL A 526 -1.51 -18.61 -5.04
CA VAL A 526 -0.69 -19.82 -5.08
C VAL A 526 0.38 -19.69 -4.00
N ASP A 527 0.45 -20.69 -3.12
CA ASP A 527 1.43 -20.78 -2.04
C ASP A 527 2.37 -21.98 -2.30
N VAL A 528 3.64 -21.78 -2.03
CA VAL A 528 4.67 -22.84 -2.11
C VAL A 528 5.47 -22.82 -0.83
N GLY A 529 5.55 -23.95 -0.14
CA GLY A 529 6.31 -24.10 1.10
C GLY A 529 7.36 -25.21 0.99
N TYR A 530 8.55 -24.94 1.51
CA TYR A 530 9.65 -25.88 1.67
C TYR A 530 10.04 -25.96 3.12
N LEU A 531 10.21 -27.17 3.63
CA LEU A 531 10.66 -27.43 5.00
C LEU A 531 11.76 -28.50 4.98
N ALA A 532 12.73 -28.32 5.87
CA ALA A 532 13.78 -29.30 6.09
C ALA A 532 13.98 -29.57 7.58
N LEU A 533 14.23 -30.82 7.90
CA LEU A 533 14.64 -31.29 9.22
C LEU A 533 16.01 -31.99 9.12
N PRO A 534 16.94 -31.74 10.04
CA PRO A 534 18.18 -32.50 10.13
C PRO A 534 17.94 -33.85 10.79
N ASP A 535 18.88 -34.77 10.64
CA ASP A 535 18.89 -36.02 11.37
C ASP A 535 19.42 -35.78 12.80
N LYS A 536 18.55 -35.90 13.79
CA LYS A 536 18.85 -35.76 15.22
C LYS A 536 18.12 -36.87 16.00
N PRO A 537 18.58 -38.13 15.94
CA PRO A 537 17.86 -39.28 16.52
C PRO A 537 17.59 -39.14 18.04
N LEU A 538 18.52 -38.54 18.78
CA LEU A 538 18.36 -38.32 20.25
C LEU A 538 17.20 -37.35 20.58
N ALA A 539 16.86 -36.45 19.64
CA ALA A 539 15.72 -35.55 19.76
C ALA A 539 14.45 -36.07 19.05
N GLY A 540 14.48 -37.29 18.54
CA GLY A 540 13.38 -37.89 17.81
C GLY A 540 13.14 -37.22 16.44
N LEU A 541 14.16 -36.54 15.87
CA LEU A 541 14.08 -35.88 14.56
C LEU A 541 14.74 -36.75 13.51
N THR A 542 13.99 -37.12 12.48
CA THR A 542 14.49 -37.82 11.29
C THR A 542 14.68 -36.84 10.16
N LYS A 543 15.78 -36.97 9.42
CA LYS A 543 16.04 -36.13 8.25
C LYS A 543 14.85 -36.19 7.28
N SER A 544 14.32 -35.07 6.93
CA SER A 544 13.26 -34.97 5.93
C SER A 544 13.32 -33.64 5.21
N GLU A 545 12.91 -33.67 3.95
CA GLU A 545 12.71 -32.49 3.12
C GLU A 545 11.31 -32.58 2.51
N LEU A 546 10.58 -31.52 2.56
CA LEU A 546 9.19 -31.50 2.18
C LEU A 546 8.86 -30.24 1.41
N THR A 547 8.33 -30.39 0.19
CA THR A 547 7.74 -29.28 -0.56
C THR A 547 6.24 -29.48 -0.63
N ARG A 548 5.48 -28.41 -0.39
CA ARG A 548 4.01 -28.39 -0.46
C ARG A 548 3.52 -27.17 -1.22
N THR A 549 2.47 -27.36 -2.01
CA THR A 549 1.81 -26.31 -2.75
C THR A 549 0.36 -26.18 -2.29
N GLY A 550 -0.11 -24.95 -2.17
CA GLY A 550 -1.50 -24.63 -1.93
C GLY A 550 -1.98 -23.60 -2.96
N TYR A 551 -3.23 -23.61 -3.30
CA TYR A 551 -3.82 -22.62 -4.21
C TYR A 551 -5.29 -22.41 -3.86
N GLY A 552 -5.85 -21.32 -4.34
CA GLY A 552 -7.24 -21.03 -4.07
C GLY A 552 -7.65 -19.62 -4.43
N ILE A 553 -8.80 -19.26 -3.91
CA ILE A 553 -9.39 -17.93 -4.08
C ILE A 553 -9.82 -17.38 -2.73
N GLY A 554 -9.90 -16.07 -2.65
CA GLY A 554 -10.40 -15.41 -1.45
C GLY A 554 -10.94 -14.02 -1.73
N ALA A 555 -11.56 -13.46 -0.72
CA ALA A 555 -12.00 -12.08 -0.71
C ALA A 555 -11.77 -11.48 0.68
N ARG A 556 -11.44 -10.20 0.70
CA ARG A 556 -11.42 -9.36 1.89
C ARG A 556 -12.39 -8.22 1.66
N VAL A 557 -13.33 -8.04 2.55
CA VAL A 557 -14.40 -7.05 2.43
C VAL A 557 -14.43 -6.18 3.67
N ASP A 558 -14.34 -4.88 3.46
CA ASP A 558 -14.50 -3.88 4.52
C ASP A 558 -15.99 -3.65 4.77
N THR A 559 -16.44 -3.93 5.97
CA THR A 559 -17.85 -3.83 6.37
C THR A 559 -17.99 -2.95 7.60
N ARG A 560 -19.21 -2.59 7.95
CA ARG A 560 -19.50 -1.84 9.19
C ARG A 560 -19.12 -2.61 10.46
N LEU A 561 -19.02 -3.94 10.38
CA LEU A 561 -18.62 -4.81 11.49
C LEU A 561 -17.12 -5.04 11.54
N GLY A 562 -16.36 -4.47 10.60
CA GLY A 562 -14.93 -4.68 10.43
C GLY A 562 -14.58 -5.34 9.10
N LEU A 563 -13.32 -5.71 8.98
CA LEU A 563 -12.76 -6.31 7.78
C LEU A 563 -12.96 -7.83 7.84
N ILE A 564 -13.74 -8.38 6.91
CA ILE A 564 -14.00 -9.82 6.83
C ILE A 564 -13.15 -10.40 5.71
N GLY A 565 -12.30 -11.37 6.05
CA GLY A 565 -11.53 -12.17 5.10
C GLY A 565 -12.09 -13.59 5.00
N VAL A 566 -12.30 -14.07 3.79
CA VAL A 566 -12.68 -15.46 3.54
C VAL A 566 -11.80 -16.00 2.42
N SER A 567 -11.22 -17.18 2.61
CA SER A 567 -10.49 -17.86 1.55
C SER A 567 -10.76 -19.35 1.55
N LEU A 568 -10.88 -19.92 0.35
CA LEU A 568 -10.99 -21.34 0.09
C LEU A 568 -9.66 -21.82 -0.49
N GLY A 569 -8.96 -22.67 0.25
CA GLY A 569 -7.64 -23.18 -0.10
C GLY A 569 -7.63 -24.68 -0.32
N PHE A 570 -6.91 -25.10 -1.35
CA PHE A 570 -6.67 -26.48 -1.73
C PHE A 570 -5.18 -26.79 -1.55
N GLY A 571 -4.88 -27.81 -0.77
CA GLY A 571 -3.53 -28.40 -0.71
C GLY A 571 -3.32 -29.44 -1.80
N GLN A 572 -2.13 -29.97 -1.86
CA GLN A 572 -1.78 -31.00 -2.84
C GLN A 572 -2.63 -32.26 -2.63
N GLY A 573 -3.40 -32.64 -3.65
CA GLY A 573 -4.30 -33.79 -3.62
C GLY A 573 -5.67 -33.52 -3.00
N ASP A 574 -5.99 -32.31 -2.63
CA ASP A 574 -7.31 -31.95 -2.14
C ASP A 574 -8.38 -31.98 -3.24
N THR A 575 -9.58 -32.34 -2.83
CA THR A 575 -10.81 -32.20 -3.60
C THR A 575 -11.67 -31.09 -3.01
N PHE A 576 -12.79 -30.76 -3.62
CA PHE A 576 -13.73 -29.76 -3.09
C PHE A 576 -14.21 -30.10 -1.66
N SER A 577 -14.37 -31.38 -1.35
CA SER A 577 -14.83 -31.85 -0.04
C SER A 577 -13.75 -31.77 1.06
N THR A 578 -12.48 -31.70 0.68
CA THR A 578 -11.33 -31.60 1.61
C THR A 578 -10.68 -30.23 1.64
N ALA A 579 -11.19 -29.28 0.83
CA ALA A 579 -10.73 -27.88 0.82
C ALA A 579 -10.84 -27.25 2.21
N LYS A 580 -9.93 -26.34 2.52
CA LYS A 580 -9.90 -25.62 3.80
C LYS A 580 -10.51 -24.25 3.63
N LEU A 581 -11.54 -23.99 4.41
CA LEU A 581 -12.16 -22.68 4.51
C LEU A 581 -11.51 -21.91 5.65
N HIS A 582 -10.91 -20.78 5.34
CA HIS A 582 -10.35 -19.85 6.31
C HIS A 582 -11.26 -18.62 6.40
N ILE A 583 -11.71 -18.29 7.60
CA ILE A 583 -12.52 -17.10 7.87
C ILE A 583 -11.77 -16.25 8.88
N GLN A 584 -11.63 -14.97 8.60
CA GLN A 584 -11.03 -14.00 9.50
C GLN A 584 -11.98 -12.81 9.66
N LEU A 585 -12.25 -12.42 10.88
CA LEU A 585 -12.99 -11.19 11.19
C LEU A 585 -12.08 -10.27 11.99
N ILE A 586 -11.84 -9.08 11.47
CA ILE A 586 -11.07 -8.03 12.12
C ILE A 586 -12.03 -6.88 12.42
N ASN A 587 -12.35 -6.68 13.68
CA ASN A 587 -13.19 -5.58 14.14
C ASN A 587 -12.30 -4.49 14.76
N GLU A 588 -12.47 -3.22 14.36
CA GLU A 588 -11.76 -2.05 14.90
C GLU A 588 -12.76 -1.24 15.74
N PHE A 589 -12.39 -0.86 16.98
CA PHE A 589 -13.22 -0.10 17.93
C PHE A 589 -12.42 0.97 18.68
#